data_eb162fbd5228eaa99411d5905244d9db
#
_entry.id   eb162fbd5228eaa99411d5905244d9db
#
_cell.length_a   1.000
_cell.length_b   1.000
_cell.length_c   1.000
_cell.angle_alpha   90.00
_cell.angle_beta   90.00
_cell.angle_gamma   90.00
#
_symmetry.space_group_name_H-M   'P 1'
#
loop_
_entity.id
_entity.type
_entity.pdbx_description
1 polymer ?
#
loop_
_entity_poly.entity_id
_entity_poly.type
_entity_poly.pdbx_seq_one_letter_code
_entity_poly.pdbx_strand_id
1 'polypeptide(L)'
;MSCRVSLLRLVAFTGLIVLLQCPPASAQGADFTGKVVKVIDGDIIEVLHKEVPVRILLSGIDCPEKEQPYGDAAKQFTTEKALGKLVTVKVKEIDKYGRRVADVILPAGSVLNRELVKAGLAWWYRKFSKDKNLEVMEKEARSSKRGLWADPNPVPPWCWRKPQKGREC
;
A
#
# COMPACT_ATOMS: atom_id res chain seq x y z
N MET A 1 1.80 30.69 85.06
CA MET A 1 0.79 30.17 84.14
C MET A 1 1.36 30.27 82.69
N SER A 2 1.87 29.18 82.19
CA SER A 2 2.66 29.19 80.96
C SER A 2 1.84 28.46 79.83
N CYS A 3 1.43 29.20 78.86
CA CYS A 3 0.66 28.72 77.74
C CYS A 3 1.61 28.23 76.64
N ARG A 4 1.67 26.91 76.39
CA ARG A 4 2.48 26.32 75.28
C ARG A 4 1.61 26.25 74.04
N VAL A 5 1.97 27.02 73.00
CA VAL A 5 1.37 26.94 71.66
C VAL A 5 2.09 25.84 70.92
N SER A 6 1.36 24.75 70.56
CA SER A 6 1.84 23.66 69.71
C SER A 6 1.76 24.07 68.26
N LEU A 7 2.90 24.12 67.57
CA LEU A 7 3.00 24.41 66.17
C LEU A 7 2.74 23.12 65.37
N LEU A 8 1.54 23.05 64.73
CA LEU A 8 1.18 21.94 63.83
C LEU A 8 1.85 22.13 62.48
N ARG A 9 2.85 21.27 62.17
CA ARG A 9 3.53 21.29 60.85
C ARG A 9 2.61 20.59 59.82
N LEU A 10 2.09 21.40 58.89
CA LEU A 10 1.40 20.95 57.71
C LEU A 10 2.38 20.41 56.69
N VAL A 11 2.45 19.11 56.47
CA VAL A 11 3.25 18.48 55.42
C VAL A 11 2.40 18.47 54.13
N ALA A 12 2.77 19.36 53.20
CA ALA A 12 2.19 19.39 51.87
C ALA A 12 2.75 18.22 51.03
N PHE A 13 1.92 17.21 50.75
CA PHE A 13 2.23 16.12 49.82
C PHE A 13 1.97 16.62 48.39
N THR A 14 3.03 17.08 47.70
CA THR A 14 2.98 17.38 46.28
C THR A 14 3.00 16.07 45.49
N GLY A 15 1.80 15.58 45.15
CA GLY A 15 1.62 14.43 44.26
C GLY A 15 2.09 14.79 42.84
N LEU A 16 3.20 14.21 42.40
CA LEU A 16 3.68 14.30 41.02
C LEU A 16 2.77 13.46 40.15
N ILE A 17 1.82 14.09 39.45
CA ILE A 17 1.00 13.44 38.40
C ILE A 17 1.89 13.21 37.18
N VAL A 18 2.40 12.00 37.02
CA VAL A 18 3.06 11.56 35.81
C VAL A 18 1.99 11.30 34.76
N LEU A 19 1.74 12.28 33.89
CA LEU A 19 0.94 12.10 32.69
C LEU A 19 1.69 11.14 31.77
N LEU A 20 1.26 9.86 31.73
CA LEU A 20 1.66 8.91 30.70
C LEU A 20 1.19 9.47 29.34
N GLN A 21 2.06 10.13 28.62
CA GLN A 21 1.83 10.52 27.24
C GLN A 21 1.89 9.24 26.39
N CYS A 22 0.72 8.69 26.08
CA CYS A 22 0.59 7.65 25.05
C CYS A 22 1.08 8.28 23.74
N PRO A 23 2.12 7.72 23.05
CA PRO A 23 2.53 8.25 21.77
C PRO A 23 1.33 8.14 20.80
N PRO A 24 1.12 9.13 19.91
CA PRO A 24 0.05 9.04 18.92
C PRO A 24 0.27 7.78 18.11
N ALA A 25 -0.74 6.90 18.07
CA ALA A 25 -0.75 5.74 17.19
C ALA A 25 -0.51 6.26 15.77
N SER A 26 0.58 5.80 15.15
CA SER A 26 0.94 6.16 13.78
C SER A 26 -0.30 6.10 12.90
N ALA A 27 -0.53 7.14 12.09
CA ALA A 27 -1.65 7.25 11.15
C ALA A 27 -1.52 6.27 9.96
N GLN A 28 -0.97 5.09 10.18
CA GLN A 28 -1.01 3.96 9.28
C GLN A 28 -2.41 3.38 9.40
N GLY A 29 -3.16 3.40 8.30
CA GLY A 29 -4.49 2.81 8.27
C GLY A 29 -4.43 1.35 8.74
N ALA A 30 -5.37 0.94 9.59
CA ALA A 30 -5.42 -0.43 10.08
C ALA A 30 -5.64 -1.42 8.92
N ASP A 31 -5.03 -2.60 9.01
CA ASP A 31 -5.32 -3.75 8.14
C ASP A 31 -6.80 -4.12 8.24
N PHE A 32 -7.38 -4.57 7.15
CA PHE A 32 -8.77 -5.00 7.13
C PHE A 32 -9.03 -6.06 6.06
N THR A 33 -10.17 -6.72 6.19
CA THR A 33 -10.68 -7.66 5.18
C THR A 33 -11.94 -7.08 4.57
N GLY A 34 -12.07 -7.20 3.23
CA GLY A 34 -13.22 -6.68 2.52
C GLY A 34 -13.38 -7.28 1.13
N LYS A 35 -14.58 -7.14 0.56
CA LYS A 35 -14.88 -7.60 -0.80
C LYS A 35 -14.39 -6.57 -1.80
N VAL A 36 -13.68 -7.03 -2.84
CA VAL A 36 -13.33 -6.19 -3.99
C VAL A 36 -14.58 -5.92 -4.82
N VAL A 37 -14.99 -4.67 -4.92
CA VAL A 37 -16.23 -4.27 -5.62
C VAL A 37 -15.97 -3.64 -6.97
N LYS A 38 -14.73 -3.18 -7.21
CA LYS A 38 -14.35 -2.56 -8.48
C LYS A 38 -12.85 -2.71 -8.72
N VAL A 39 -12.49 -2.89 -9.99
CA VAL A 39 -11.13 -2.77 -10.50
C VAL A 39 -11.09 -1.53 -11.40
N ILE A 40 -10.31 -0.54 -10.98
CA ILE A 40 -10.18 0.74 -11.69
C ILE A 40 -9.09 0.59 -12.74
N ASP A 41 -7.92 0.09 -12.31
CA ASP A 41 -6.75 -0.17 -13.14
C ASP A 41 -6.02 -1.43 -12.68
N GLY A 42 -4.96 -1.83 -13.34
CA GLY A 42 -4.20 -3.02 -12.98
C GLY A 42 -3.77 -3.07 -11.53
N ASP A 43 -3.35 -1.92 -10.98
CA ASP A 43 -2.89 -1.76 -9.60
C ASP A 43 -3.79 -0.92 -8.70
N ILE A 44 -5.00 -0.54 -9.18
CA ILE A 44 -5.96 0.25 -8.39
C ILE A 44 -7.30 -0.47 -8.31
N ILE A 45 -7.72 -0.81 -7.08
CA ILE A 45 -8.98 -1.48 -6.81
C ILE A 45 -9.79 -0.72 -5.74
N GLU A 46 -11.10 -1.01 -5.66
CA GLU A 46 -11.95 -0.58 -4.54
C GLU A 46 -12.40 -1.79 -3.73
N VAL A 47 -12.17 -1.72 -2.42
CA VAL A 47 -12.49 -2.77 -1.45
C VAL A 47 -13.47 -2.22 -0.42
N LEU A 48 -14.53 -2.95 -0.11
CA LEU A 48 -15.46 -2.55 0.94
C LEU A 48 -14.78 -2.65 2.32
N HIS A 49 -14.79 -1.54 3.04
CA HIS A 49 -14.41 -1.47 4.45
C HIS A 49 -15.57 -0.85 5.24
N LYS A 50 -16.20 -1.64 6.12
CA LYS A 50 -17.42 -1.21 6.86
C LYS A 50 -18.48 -0.63 5.92
N GLU A 51 -18.80 -1.37 4.87
CA GLU A 51 -19.76 -1.02 3.80
C GLU A 51 -19.42 0.22 2.95
N VAL A 52 -18.25 0.83 3.15
CA VAL A 52 -17.78 1.96 2.35
C VAL A 52 -16.69 1.50 1.38
N PRO A 53 -16.79 1.78 0.07
CA PRO A 53 -15.72 1.50 -0.88
C PRO A 53 -14.48 2.35 -0.58
N VAL A 54 -13.35 1.69 -0.39
CA VAL A 54 -12.05 2.32 -0.14
C VAL A 54 -11.12 2.02 -1.30
N ARG A 55 -10.49 3.07 -1.84
CA ARG A 55 -9.54 2.93 -2.93
C ARG A 55 -8.18 2.46 -2.42
N ILE A 56 -7.71 1.35 -3.00
CA ILE A 56 -6.44 0.71 -2.69
C ILE A 56 -5.52 0.85 -3.90
N LEU A 57 -4.31 1.35 -3.67
CA LEU A 57 -3.19 1.28 -4.61
C LEU A 57 -2.28 0.14 -4.19
N LEU A 58 -2.01 -0.78 -5.09
CA LEU A 58 -1.13 -1.92 -4.81
C LEU A 58 0.31 -1.44 -4.57
N SER A 59 0.85 -1.75 -3.40
CA SER A 59 2.16 -1.24 -2.97
C SER A 59 3.32 -1.81 -3.77
N GLY A 60 4.31 -0.99 -4.04
CA GLY A 60 5.61 -1.42 -4.56
C GLY A 60 5.65 -1.81 -6.03
N ILE A 61 4.53 -1.69 -6.74
CA ILE A 61 4.41 -1.97 -8.17
C ILE A 61 3.79 -0.78 -8.90
N ASP A 62 3.90 -0.79 -10.23
CA ASP A 62 3.27 0.19 -11.12
C ASP A 62 2.85 -0.56 -12.40
N CYS A 63 1.55 -0.64 -12.66
CA CYS A 63 1.01 -1.29 -13.85
C CYS A 63 1.00 -0.33 -15.05
N PRO A 64 1.08 -0.84 -16.28
CA PRO A 64 0.86 0.00 -17.46
C PRO A 64 -0.49 0.73 -17.37
N GLU A 65 -0.51 1.99 -17.80
CA GLU A 65 -1.71 2.82 -17.86
C GLU A 65 -2.75 2.23 -18.84
N LYS A 66 -4.02 2.63 -18.71
CA LYS A 66 -5.12 2.11 -19.54
C LYS A 66 -4.83 2.15 -21.05
N GLU A 67 -4.21 3.24 -21.54
CA GLU A 67 -3.91 3.44 -22.96
C GLU A 67 -2.49 3.00 -23.33
N GLN A 68 -1.76 2.43 -22.40
CA GLN A 68 -0.43 1.88 -22.61
C GLN A 68 -0.53 0.41 -23.02
N PRO A 69 0.37 -0.10 -23.88
CA PRO A 69 0.45 -1.53 -24.13
C PRO A 69 0.46 -2.35 -22.84
N TYR A 70 -0.34 -3.41 -22.78
CA TYR A 70 -0.58 -4.28 -21.60
C TYR A 70 -1.38 -3.66 -20.44
N GLY A 71 -1.87 -2.40 -20.53
CA GLY A 71 -2.71 -1.82 -19.49
C GLY A 71 -4.03 -2.59 -19.31
N ASP A 72 -4.75 -2.84 -20.40
CA ASP A 72 -5.98 -3.64 -20.35
C ASP A 72 -5.73 -5.07 -19.87
N ALA A 73 -4.61 -5.69 -20.26
CA ALA A 73 -4.23 -7.03 -19.79
C ALA A 73 -3.96 -7.05 -18.26
N ALA A 74 -3.28 -6.04 -17.73
CA ALA A 74 -3.05 -5.90 -16.29
C ALA A 74 -4.38 -5.73 -15.52
N LYS A 75 -5.28 -4.90 -16.03
CA LYS A 75 -6.61 -4.69 -15.46
C LYS A 75 -7.46 -5.97 -15.52
N GLN A 76 -7.45 -6.67 -16.64
CA GLN A 76 -8.17 -7.94 -16.78
C GLN A 76 -7.66 -8.98 -15.80
N PHE A 77 -6.33 -9.14 -15.68
CA PHE A 77 -5.71 -10.05 -14.71
C PHE A 77 -6.15 -9.75 -13.28
N THR A 78 -6.11 -8.49 -12.86
CA THR A 78 -6.57 -8.06 -11.53
C THR A 78 -8.05 -8.35 -11.34
N THR A 79 -8.86 -8.14 -12.38
CA THR A 79 -10.31 -8.44 -12.37
C THR A 79 -10.56 -9.93 -12.13
N GLU A 80 -9.92 -10.79 -12.88
CA GLU A 80 -10.06 -12.26 -12.74
C GLU A 80 -9.57 -12.77 -11.37
N LYS A 81 -8.50 -12.19 -10.87
CA LYS A 81 -7.89 -12.59 -9.58
C LYS A 81 -8.65 -12.09 -8.37
N ALA A 82 -9.24 -10.88 -8.42
CA ALA A 82 -9.69 -10.20 -7.21
C ALA A 82 -11.16 -9.77 -7.22
N LEU A 83 -11.76 -9.42 -8.35
CA LEU A 83 -13.13 -8.87 -8.37
C LEU A 83 -14.13 -9.84 -7.74
N GLY A 84 -14.97 -9.29 -6.84
CA GLY A 84 -16.00 -10.04 -6.11
C GLY A 84 -15.47 -10.92 -4.98
N LYS A 85 -14.15 -11.05 -4.82
CA LYS A 85 -13.53 -11.89 -3.79
C LYS A 85 -13.31 -11.12 -2.48
N LEU A 86 -13.33 -11.86 -1.36
CA LEU A 86 -12.94 -11.35 -0.06
C LEU A 86 -11.42 -11.38 0.04
N VAL A 87 -10.79 -10.22 0.22
CA VAL A 87 -9.32 -10.07 0.30
C VAL A 87 -8.90 -9.45 1.63
N THR A 88 -7.67 -9.73 2.05
CA THR A 88 -7.07 -9.03 3.19
C THR A 88 -6.16 -7.92 2.68
N VAL A 89 -6.42 -6.69 3.12
CA VAL A 89 -5.67 -5.49 2.77
C VAL A 89 -4.68 -5.18 3.89
N LYS A 90 -3.38 -5.32 3.60
CA LYS A 90 -2.28 -4.98 4.51
C LYS A 90 -1.79 -3.57 4.21
N VAL A 91 -2.33 -2.59 4.94
CA VAL A 91 -2.08 -1.17 4.70
C VAL A 91 -0.67 -0.79 5.15
N LYS A 92 0.10 -0.16 4.27
CA LYS A 92 1.44 0.37 4.56
C LYS A 92 1.41 1.86 4.85
N GLU A 93 0.65 2.61 4.06
CA GLU A 93 0.52 4.07 4.20
C GLU A 93 -0.77 4.57 3.54
N ILE A 94 -1.09 5.83 3.77
CA ILE A 94 -2.13 6.57 3.04
C ILE A 94 -1.43 7.64 2.23
N ASP A 95 -1.62 7.64 0.92
CA ASP A 95 -0.99 8.62 0.05
C ASP A 95 -1.67 9.99 0.14
N LYS A 96 -1.06 11.00 -0.49
CA LYS A 96 -1.57 12.38 -0.50
C LYS A 96 -2.93 12.55 -1.18
N TYR A 97 -3.42 11.54 -1.88
CA TYR A 97 -4.74 11.52 -2.54
C TYR A 97 -5.78 10.72 -1.76
N GLY A 98 -5.44 10.26 -0.54
CA GLY A 98 -6.31 9.48 0.33
C GLY A 98 -6.43 8.01 -0.05
N ARG A 99 -5.63 7.48 -1.01
CA ARG A 99 -5.60 6.06 -1.35
C ARG A 99 -4.78 5.31 -0.29
N ARG A 100 -5.25 4.13 0.11
CA ARG A 100 -4.45 3.24 0.94
C ARG A 100 -3.47 2.47 0.07
N VAL A 101 -2.19 2.66 0.30
CA VAL A 101 -1.12 1.89 -0.34
C VAL A 101 -0.94 0.59 0.43
N ALA A 102 -1.15 -0.55 -0.21
CA ALA A 102 -1.27 -1.82 0.50
C ALA A 102 -0.78 -3.02 -0.30
N ASP A 103 -0.44 -4.11 0.42
CA ASP A 103 -0.41 -5.45 -0.16
C ASP A 103 -1.81 -6.06 -0.04
N VAL A 104 -2.27 -6.70 -1.11
CA VAL A 104 -3.57 -7.35 -1.17
C VAL A 104 -3.39 -8.85 -1.21
N ILE A 105 -3.86 -9.53 -0.15
CA ILE A 105 -3.77 -10.98 -0.02
C ILE A 105 -5.08 -11.59 -0.52
N LEU A 106 -4.97 -12.43 -1.54
CA LEU A 106 -6.09 -13.17 -2.13
C LEU A 106 -6.55 -14.32 -1.22
N PRO A 107 -7.77 -14.86 -1.40
CA PRO A 107 -8.29 -15.96 -0.57
C PRO A 107 -7.38 -17.20 -0.50
N ALA A 108 -6.62 -17.48 -1.57
CA ALA A 108 -5.66 -18.59 -1.61
C ALA A 108 -4.32 -18.27 -0.92
N GLY A 109 -4.17 -17.10 -0.29
CA GLY A 109 -2.96 -16.68 0.42
C GLY A 109 -1.88 -16.03 -0.47
N SER A 110 -2.05 -16.01 -1.80
CA SER A 110 -1.10 -15.31 -2.68
C SER A 110 -1.30 -13.79 -2.61
N VAL A 111 -0.24 -13.03 -2.86
CA VAL A 111 -0.25 -11.56 -2.84
C VAL A 111 -0.45 -11.06 -4.27
N LEU A 112 -1.54 -10.35 -4.54
CA LEU A 112 -1.92 -9.85 -5.85
C LEU A 112 -0.81 -9.01 -6.50
N ASN A 113 -0.17 -8.13 -5.72
CA ASN A 113 0.96 -7.32 -6.15
C ASN A 113 2.07 -8.17 -6.80
N ARG A 114 2.41 -9.29 -6.15
CA ARG A 114 3.46 -10.21 -6.62
C ARG A 114 3.01 -11.02 -7.82
N GLU A 115 1.74 -11.43 -7.85
CA GLU A 115 1.18 -12.16 -9.00
C GLU A 115 1.24 -11.34 -10.29
N LEU A 116 0.96 -10.03 -10.22
CA LEU A 116 1.07 -9.11 -11.35
C LEU A 116 2.50 -9.01 -11.89
N VAL A 117 3.50 -8.87 -10.98
CA VAL A 117 4.91 -8.82 -11.39
C VAL A 117 5.37 -10.14 -12.01
N LYS A 118 5.00 -11.29 -11.41
CA LYS A 118 5.31 -12.61 -11.94
C LYS A 118 4.72 -12.86 -13.33
N ALA A 119 3.50 -12.34 -13.56
CA ALA A 119 2.83 -12.42 -14.85
C ALA A 119 3.44 -11.49 -15.91
N GLY A 120 4.33 -10.59 -15.51
CA GLY A 120 4.88 -9.57 -16.39
C GLY A 120 3.86 -8.49 -16.75
N LEU A 121 2.93 -8.17 -15.83
CA LEU A 121 1.88 -7.19 -16.02
C LEU A 121 2.04 -5.96 -15.12
N ALA A 122 3.12 -5.91 -14.34
CA ALA A 122 3.51 -4.77 -13.52
C ALA A 122 5.04 -4.65 -13.46
N TRP A 123 5.49 -3.44 -13.29
CA TRP A 123 6.86 -3.10 -12.98
C TRP A 123 7.08 -3.10 -11.48
N TRP A 124 8.24 -3.54 -10.99
CA TRP A 124 8.67 -3.21 -9.65
C TRP A 124 8.99 -1.71 -9.54
N TYR A 125 8.23 -0.99 -8.71
CA TYR A 125 8.42 0.45 -8.55
C TYR A 125 9.51 0.75 -7.53
N ARG A 126 10.77 0.67 -7.95
CA ARG A 126 12.00 0.78 -7.13
C ARG A 126 12.08 2.04 -6.29
N LYS A 127 11.47 3.13 -6.75
CA LYS A 127 11.44 4.40 -6.02
C LYS A 127 10.66 4.28 -4.70
N PHE A 128 9.62 3.46 -4.67
CA PHE A 128 8.70 3.32 -3.55
C PHE A 128 8.74 1.93 -2.89
N SER A 129 9.60 1.04 -3.35
CA SER A 129 9.72 -0.30 -2.78
C SER A 129 11.16 -0.76 -2.69
N LYS A 130 11.50 -1.39 -1.56
CA LYS A 130 12.76 -2.10 -1.32
C LYS A 130 12.57 -3.62 -1.27
N ASP A 131 11.39 -4.13 -1.62
CA ASP A 131 11.10 -5.57 -1.60
C ASP A 131 11.90 -6.30 -2.67
N LYS A 132 12.91 -7.04 -2.22
CA LYS A 132 13.79 -7.84 -3.09
C LYS A 132 13.05 -8.99 -3.78
N ASN A 133 11.93 -9.44 -3.25
CA ASN A 133 11.14 -10.48 -3.92
C ASN A 133 10.52 -9.93 -5.21
N LEU A 134 10.06 -8.66 -5.22
CA LEU A 134 9.55 -8.03 -6.45
C LEU A 134 10.67 -7.88 -7.50
N GLU A 135 11.90 -7.57 -7.06
CA GLU A 135 13.05 -7.50 -7.95
C GLU A 135 13.34 -8.85 -8.63
N VAL A 136 13.34 -9.94 -7.85
CA VAL A 136 13.59 -11.29 -8.37
C VAL A 136 12.48 -11.69 -9.35
N MET A 137 11.21 -11.48 -8.98
CA MET A 137 10.06 -11.81 -9.82
C MET A 137 10.05 -11.01 -11.13
N GLU A 138 10.42 -9.73 -11.10
CA GLU A 138 10.56 -8.92 -12.32
C GLU A 138 11.68 -9.47 -13.21
N LYS A 139 12.85 -9.81 -12.66
CA LYS A 139 13.95 -10.41 -13.42
C LYS A 139 13.55 -11.72 -14.11
N GLU A 140 12.82 -12.59 -13.38
CA GLU A 140 12.30 -13.84 -13.92
C GLU A 140 11.27 -13.60 -15.04
N ALA A 141 10.35 -12.64 -14.87
CA ALA A 141 9.38 -12.29 -15.89
C ALA A 141 10.06 -11.75 -17.16
N ARG A 142 11.08 -10.89 -17.00
CA ARG A 142 11.90 -10.34 -18.08
C ARG A 142 12.64 -11.43 -18.84
N SER A 143 13.36 -12.31 -18.15
CA SER A 143 14.14 -13.38 -18.78
C SER A 143 13.27 -14.36 -19.57
N SER A 144 12.03 -14.57 -19.09
CA SER A 144 11.02 -15.42 -19.73
C SER A 144 10.15 -14.69 -20.75
N LYS A 145 10.40 -13.40 -21.03
CA LYS A 145 9.62 -12.55 -21.94
C LYS A 145 8.10 -12.61 -21.66
N ARG A 146 7.70 -12.67 -20.38
CA ARG A 146 6.29 -12.76 -19.98
C ARG A 146 5.62 -11.37 -20.05
N GLY A 147 4.37 -11.34 -20.54
CA GLY A 147 3.55 -10.14 -20.60
C GLY A 147 4.25 -8.97 -21.31
N LEU A 148 4.34 -7.83 -20.66
CA LEU A 148 4.96 -6.60 -21.21
C LEU A 148 6.44 -6.77 -21.58
N TRP A 149 7.12 -7.81 -21.04
CA TRP A 149 8.53 -8.12 -21.34
C TRP A 149 8.73 -8.85 -22.66
N ALA A 150 7.64 -9.19 -23.36
CA ALA A 150 7.71 -9.64 -24.76
C ALA A 150 7.98 -8.48 -25.72
N ASP A 151 7.64 -7.25 -25.33
CA ASP A 151 8.03 -6.04 -26.05
C ASP A 151 9.55 -5.82 -25.93
N PRO A 152 10.28 -5.61 -27.03
CA PRO A 152 11.71 -5.33 -26.99
C PRO A 152 12.05 -4.00 -26.30
N ASN A 153 11.11 -3.04 -26.27
CA ASN A 153 11.29 -1.71 -25.71
C ASN A 153 10.13 -1.31 -24.78
N PRO A 154 9.90 -2.04 -23.67
CA PRO A 154 8.79 -1.76 -22.79
C PRO A 154 8.99 -0.42 -22.08
N VAL A 155 7.99 0.46 -22.14
CA VAL A 155 8.02 1.78 -21.51
C VAL A 155 7.47 1.69 -20.09
N PRO A 156 8.20 2.18 -19.07
CA PRO A 156 7.66 2.19 -17.71
C PRO A 156 6.46 3.16 -17.56
N PRO A 157 5.44 2.87 -16.71
CA PRO A 157 4.28 3.72 -16.55
C PRO A 157 4.62 5.14 -16.09
N TRP A 158 5.60 5.28 -15.18
CA TRP A 158 6.04 6.62 -14.73
C TRP A 158 6.67 7.47 -15.83
N CYS A 159 7.18 6.85 -16.90
CA CYS A 159 7.66 7.54 -18.09
C CYS A 159 6.51 7.86 -19.05
N TRP A 160 5.57 6.93 -19.19
CA TRP A 160 4.37 7.14 -20.00
C TRP A 160 3.55 8.34 -19.54
N ARG A 161 3.32 8.48 -18.21
CA ARG A 161 2.59 9.62 -17.62
C ARG A 161 3.29 10.96 -17.80
N LYS A 162 4.58 10.97 -18.06
CA LYS A 162 5.36 12.18 -18.24
C LYS A 162 6.25 12.02 -19.47
N PRO A 163 5.71 12.12 -20.69
CA PRO A 163 6.50 12.11 -21.88
C PRO A 163 7.49 13.27 -21.81
N GLN A 164 8.74 12.96 -21.49
CA GLN A 164 9.78 13.96 -21.34
C GLN A 164 10.41 14.18 -22.72
N LYS A 165 10.19 15.35 -23.31
CA LYS A 165 10.98 15.80 -24.45
C LYS A 165 12.45 15.81 -24.02
N GLY A 166 13.23 14.82 -24.51
CA GLY A 166 14.68 14.81 -24.41
C GLY A 166 15.29 14.34 -23.07
N ARG A 167 14.55 13.66 -22.19
CA ARG A 167 15.13 12.98 -21.01
C ARG A 167 14.97 11.48 -21.13
N GLU A 168 16.08 10.77 -20.90
CA GLU A 168 16.05 9.33 -20.70
C GLU A 168 15.20 8.99 -19.48
N CYS A 169 14.35 8.00 -19.60
CA CYS A 169 13.66 7.35 -18.51
C CYS A 169 14.61 6.40 -17.77
#